data_5e3911213a093b2ec309743732d91989
#
_entry.id   5e3911213a093b2ec309743732d91989
#
_cell.length_a   1.000
_cell.length_b   1.000
_cell.length_c   1.000
_cell.angle_alpha   90.00
_cell.angle_beta   90.00
_cell.angle_gamma   90.00
#
_symmetry.space_group_name_H-M   'P 1'
#
loop_
_entity.id
_entity.type
_entity.pdbx_description
1 polymer ?
#
loop_
_entity_poly.entity_id
_entity_poly.type
_entity_poly.pdbx_seq_one_letter_code
_entity_poly.pdbx_strand_id
1 'polypeptide(L)'
;MAKDEEKTMKLVTNLDRKGIEGRLAQVRSDAQAADLKELADMFNGIEGMPRAQIETKVKNALKWLADKPQHQKITATLELVELNLKNLK
;
A
#
# COMPACT_ATOMS: atom_id res chain seq x y z
N MET A 1 22.98 5.95 -6.85
CA MET A 1 22.64 7.23 -7.42
C MET A 1 21.22 7.59 -7.15
N ALA A 2 20.99 8.77 -6.62
CA ALA A 2 19.64 9.21 -6.24
C ALA A 2 18.68 9.20 -7.42
N LYS A 3 19.16 9.57 -8.59
CA LYS A 3 18.37 9.57 -9.82
C LYS A 3 17.80 8.20 -10.12
N ASP A 4 18.62 7.18 -9.99
CA ASP A 4 18.20 5.82 -10.32
C ASP A 4 17.17 5.33 -9.30
N GLU A 5 17.35 5.71 -8.06
CA GLU A 5 16.40 5.35 -7.02
C GLU A 5 15.04 6.00 -7.28
N GLU A 6 15.04 7.27 -7.65
CA GLU A 6 13.82 7.97 -7.98
C GLU A 6 13.10 7.32 -9.15
N LYS A 7 13.86 6.98 -10.18
CA LYS A 7 13.30 6.31 -11.34
C LYS A 7 12.67 4.98 -10.96
N THR A 8 13.38 4.21 -10.14
CA THR A 8 12.89 2.91 -9.72
C THR A 8 11.57 3.06 -8.98
N MET A 9 11.49 4.01 -8.08
CA MET A 9 10.27 4.22 -7.33
C MET A 9 9.12 4.70 -8.21
N LYS A 10 9.41 5.58 -9.16
CA LYS A 10 8.38 6.14 -10.03
C LYS A 10 7.87 5.12 -11.04
N LEU A 11 8.70 4.16 -11.40
CA LEU A 11 8.38 3.25 -12.50
C LEU A 11 7.81 1.92 -12.04
N VAL A 12 7.58 1.74 -10.74
CA VAL A 12 6.94 0.52 -10.26
C VAL A 12 5.45 0.63 -10.52
N THR A 13 5.04 0.38 -11.74
CA THR A 13 3.64 0.45 -12.16
C THR A 13 3.17 -0.85 -12.77
N ASN A 14 3.97 -1.91 -12.66
CA ASN A 14 3.68 -3.18 -13.28
C ASN A 14 3.59 -4.31 -12.25
N LEU A 15 3.22 -3.98 -11.03
CA LEU A 15 3.02 -5.00 -10.01
C LEU A 15 1.82 -5.88 -10.39
N ASP A 16 2.02 -7.18 -10.32
CA ASP A 16 0.92 -8.11 -10.47
C ASP A 16 0.22 -8.28 -9.11
N ARG A 17 -0.79 -9.15 -9.08
CA ARG A 17 -1.55 -9.37 -7.85
C ARG A 17 -0.66 -9.76 -6.68
N LYS A 18 0.30 -10.66 -6.92
CA LYS A 18 1.23 -11.08 -5.86
C LYS A 18 2.10 -9.93 -5.37
N GLY A 19 2.56 -9.09 -6.29
CA GLY A 19 3.36 -7.93 -5.92
C GLY A 19 2.57 -6.97 -5.05
N ILE A 20 1.31 -6.74 -5.40
CA ILE A 20 0.43 -5.88 -4.62
C ILE A 20 0.21 -6.49 -3.22
N GLU A 21 -0.07 -7.78 -3.15
CA GLU A 21 -0.27 -8.44 -1.86
C GLU A 21 0.98 -8.35 -0.99
N GLY A 22 2.15 -8.50 -1.61
CA GLY A 22 3.41 -8.37 -0.89
C GLY A 22 3.61 -6.98 -0.31
N ARG A 23 3.26 -5.95 -1.08
CA ARG A 23 3.36 -4.58 -0.59
C ARG A 23 2.38 -4.33 0.55
N LEU A 24 1.18 -4.85 0.45
CA LEU A 24 0.19 -4.69 1.51
C LEU A 24 0.58 -5.46 2.77
N ALA A 25 1.21 -6.62 2.60
CA ALA A 25 1.74 -7.36 3.75
C ALA A 25 2.83 -6.53 4.45
N GLN A 26 3.66 -5.83 3.68
CA GLN A 26 4.66 -4.94 4.25
C GLN A 26 4.01 -3.78 5.00
N VAL A 27 2.95 -3.20 4.43
CA VAL A 27 2.21 -2.13 5.09
C VAL A 27 1.65 -2.62 6.42
N ARG A 28 1.07 -3.82 6.43
CA ARG A 28 0.53 -4.39 7.66
C ARG A 28 1.62 -4.58 8.71
N SER A 29 2.77 -5.10 8.29
CA SER A 29 3.91 -5.30 9.19
C SER A 29 4.41 -3.96 9.73
N ASP A 30 4.55 -2.96 8.87
CA ASP A 30 5.00 -1.64 9.27
C ASP A 30 4.00 -0.99 10.24
N ALA A 31 2.72 -1.19 9.98
CA ALA A 31 1.67 -0.66 10.86
C ALA A 31 1.74 -1.31 12.23
N GLN A 32 1.96 -2.61 12.28
CA GLN A 32 2.09 -3.31 13.57
C GLN A 32 3.32 -2.82 14.33
N ALA A 33 4.42 -2.61 13.64
CA ALA A 33 5.64 -2.11 14.26
C ALA A 33 5.47 -0.69 14.80
N ALA A 34 4.61 0.10 14.16
CA ALA A 34 4.32 1.46 14.59
C ALA A 34 3.13 1.54 15.56
N ASP A 35 2.61 0.41 15.98
CA ASP A 35 1.47 0.32 16.89
C ASP A 35 0.19 0.92 16.29
N LEU A 36 0.02 0.77 14.98
CA LEU A 36 -1.15 1.25 14.27
C LEU A 36 -2.09 0.07 13.98
N LYS A 37 -2.72 -0.43 15.02
CA LYS A 37 -3.54 -1.64 14.94
C LYS A 37 -4.70 -1.50 13.97
N GLU A 38 -5.35 -0.34 13.96
CA GLU A 38 -6.48 -0.10 13.07
C GLU A 38 -6.05 -0.23 11.61
N LEU A 39 -4.89 0.32 11.29
CA LEU A 39 -4.38 0.24 9.92
C LEU A 39 -4.03 -1.21 9.57
N ALA A 40 -3.34 -1.91 10.47
CA ALA A 40 -2.99 -3.30 10.24
C ALA A 40 -4.23 -4.16 10.01
N ASP A 41 -5.29 -3.92 10.79
CA ASP A 41 -6.53 -4.68 10.68
C ASP A 41 -7.23 -4.46 9.34
N MET A 42 -7.06 -3.29 8.73
CA MET A 42 -7.65 -3.02 7.44
C MET A 42 -7.18 -3.98 6.35
N PHE A 43 -5.99 -4.53 6.52
CA PHE A 43 -5.37 -5.38 5.50
C PHE A 43 -5.30 -6.85 5.90
N ASN A 44 -6.06 -7.25 6.90
CA ASN A 44 -6.17 -8.65 7.24
C ASN A 44 -6.98 -9.39 6.18
N GLY A 45 -6.47 -10.54 5.74
CA GLY A 45 -7.20 -11.39 4.83
C GLY A 45 -7.29 -10.89 3.40
N ILE A 46 -6.36 -10.04 2.99
CA ILE A 46 -6.39 -9.46 1.65
C ILE A 46 -6.11 -10.48 0.55
N GLU A 47 -5.47 -11.60 0.88
CA GLU A 47 -4.99 -12.56 -0.11
C GLU A 47 -6.10 -13.14 -0.96
N GLY A 48 -7.30 -13.23 -0.47
CA GLY A 48 -8.42 -13.75 -1.24
C GLY A 48 -9.45 -12.71 -1.62
N MET A 49 -9.13 -11.44 -1.42
CA MET A 49 -10.10 -10.37 -1.65
C MET A 49 -10.21 -9.99 -3.12
N PRO A 50 -11.42 -9.66 -3.60
CA PRO A 50 -11.56 -9.06 -4.92
C PRO A 50 -10.81 -7.73 -5.00
N ARG A 51 -10.33 -7.41 -6.20
CA ARG A 51 -9.58 -6.18 -6.41
C ARG A 51 -10.32 -4.94 -5.92
N ALA A 52 -11.61 -4.85 -6.21
CA ALA A 52 -12.39 -3.68 -5.82
C ALA A 52 -12.42 -3.50 -4.31
N GLN A 53 -12.46 -4.59 -3.58
CA GLN A 53 -12.47 -4.55 -2.12
C GLN A 53 -11.12 -4.09 -1.57
N ILE A 54 -10.04 -4.59 -2.17
CA ILE A 54 -8.69 -4.16 -1.80
C ILE A 54 -8.54 -2.66 -2.07
N GLU A 55 -9.02 -2.21 -3.21
CA GLU A 55 -8.96 -0.80 -3.58
C GLU A 55 -9.67 0.07 -2.56
N THR A 56 -10.85 -0.34 -2.12
CA THR A 56 -11.59 0.38 -1.09
C THR A 56 -10.79 0.47 0.20
N LYS A 57 -10.18 -0.64 0.61
CA LYS A 57 -9.37 -0.65 1.82
C LYS A 57 -8.16 0.27 1.72
N VAL A 58 -7.51 0.28 0.56
CA VAL A 58 -6.37 1.17 0.34
C VAL A 58 -6.81 2.63 0.42
N LYS A 59 -7.92 2.97 -0.20
CA LYS A 59 -8.44 4.34 -0.14
C LYS A 59 -8.78 4.75 1.29
N ASN A 60 -9.41 3.87 2.04
CA ASN A 60 -9.74 4.14 3.43
C ASN A 60 -8.48 4.33 4.27
N ALA A 61 -7.46 3.51 4.03
CA ALA A 61 -6.20 3.64 4.73
C ALA A 61 -5.50 4.96 4.42
N LEU A 62 -5.55 5.39 3.17
CA LEU A 62 -4.96 6.66 2.79
C LEU A 62 -5.66 7.82 3.46
N LYS A 63 -6.99 7.77 3.56
CA LYS A 63 -7.75 8.77 4.29
C LYS A 63 -7.39 8.78 5.77
N TRP A 64 -7.24 7.59 6.34
CA TRP A 64 -6.89 7.45 7.74
C TRP A 64 -5.51 8.05 8.03
N LEU A 65 -4.60 7.94 7.06
CA LEU A 65 -3.24 8.45 7.20
C LEU A 65 -3.10 9.92 6.79
N ALA A 66 -4.14 10.53 6.24
CA ALA A 66 -4.04 11.87 5.70
C ALA A 66 -3.61 12.91 6.74
N ASP A 67 -3.98 12.71 8.00
CA ASP A 67 -3.60 13.60 9.08
C ASP A 67 -2.43 13.07 9.91
N LYS A 68 -1.70 12.12 9.36
CA LYS A 68 -0.58 11.47 10.07
C LYS A 68 0.70 11.53 9.21
N PRO A 69 1.26 12.73 9.01
CA PRO A 69 2.42 12.89 8.12
C PRO A 69 3.66 12.15 8.59
N GLN A 70 3.72 11.75 9.85
CA GLN A 70 4.86 10.99 10.36
C GLN A 70 4.93 9.58 9.78
N HIS A 71 3.88 9.13 9.09
CA HIS A 71 3.85 7.80 8.48
C HIS A 71 3.90 7.86 6.95
N GLN A 72 4.70 8.77 6.42
CA GLN A 72 4.79 8.97 4.97
C GLN A 72 5.23 7.73 4.21
N LYS A 73 6.09 6.93 4.82
CA LYS A 73 6.57 5.71 4.18
C LYS A 73 5.41 4.75 3.88
N ILE A 74 4.53 4.59 4.84
CA ILE A 74 3.36 3.73 4.66
C ILE A 74 2.43 4.35 3.61
N THR A 75 2.21 5.66 3.69
CA THR A 75 1.38 6.36 2.73
C THR A 75 1.90 6.20 1.31
N ALA A 76 3.21 6.35 1.13
CA ALA A 76 3.82 6.21 -0.19
C ALA A 76 3.63 4.80 -0.75
N THR A 77 3.78 3.79 0.10
CA THR A 77 3.56 2.40 -0.33
C THR A 77 2.12 2.19 -0.75
N LEU A 78 1.17 2.74 0.01
CA LEU A 78 -0.25 2.60 -0.32
C LEU A 78 -0.61 3.32 -1.61
N GLU A 79 -0.01 4.48 -1.85
CA GLU A 79 -0.24 5.20 -3.11
C GLU A 79 0.27 4.40 -4.29
N LEU A 80 1.42 3.77 -4.12
CA LEU A 80 1.97 2.90 -5.15
C LEU A 80 1.04 1.72 -5.42
N VAL A 81 0.52 1.11 -4.38
CA VAL A 81 -0.42 0.00 -4.51
C VAL A 81 -1.69 0.46 -5.21
N GLU A 82 -2.21 1.62 -4.84
CA GLU A 82 -3.42 2.15 -5.48
C GLU A 82 -3.22 2.32 -6.98
N LEU A 83 -2.09 2.88 -7.37
CA LEU A 83 -1.79 3.06 -8.78
C LEU A 83 -1.75 1.72 -9.52
N ASN A 84 -1.12 0.73 -8.93
CA ASN A 84 -1.02 -0.59 -9.54
C ASN A 84 -2.35 -1.31 -9.58
N LEU A 85 -3.21 -1.10 -8.60
CA LEU A 85 -4.55 -1.68 -8.61
C LEU A 85 -5.37 -1.16 -9.78
N LYS A 86 -5.22 0.12 -10.11
CA LYS A 86 -5.92 0.69 -11.26
C LYS A 86 -5.47 0.06 -12.57
N ASN A 87 -4.22 -0.35 -12.63
CA ASN A 87 -3.65 -0.96 -13.83
C ASN A 87 -3.86 -2.47 -13.90
N LEU A 88 -4.29 -3.07 -12.83
CA LEU A 88 -4.50 -4.51 -12.75
C LEU A 88 -5.81 -4.86 -13.46
N LYS A 89 -5.74 -5.85 -14.35
CA LYS A 89 -6.93 -6.26 -15.12
C LYS A 89 -7.60 -7.50 -14.55
#